data_ab6a7bc5921c1640fc3158bb87571c59
#
_entry.id   ab6a7bc5921c1640fc3158bb87571c59
#
_cell.length_a   1.000
_cell.length_b   1.000
_cell.length_c   1.000
_cell.angle_alpha   90.00
_cell.angle_beta   90.00
_cell.angle_gamma   90.00
#
_symmetry.space_group_name_H-M   'P 1'
#
loop_
_entity.id
_entity.type
_entity.pdbx_description
1 polymer ?
#
loop_
_entity_poly.entity_id
_entity_poly.type
_entity_poly.pdbx_seq_one_letter_code
_entity_poly.pdbx_strand_id
1 'polypeptide(L)'
;MDDPGARPPGAWVRRHRTVYLCTVDLLRITGTGPLAGEVPISGSKNAALPVMAASLLADEPLELVNVPHIEDIGVMAAMLRHLGVEAERPGPGRWHLHAAHVQAADVGAELTRQMRGSLLLLGALLARAGEAAIAKPGGDDIGMRRVEQHLEGLRLMGADVTETGSAFVARARRLRGAHIFLDIPTVTGTENLLMAATLAEGITVISNAAREPHVYDLVRCLVGMGARISGAGTERIVVEGRGGAPLHGSLHHLSSDYVEAGTYLAAAAATGGSITVSGMRPTDLRSFTNKLRSAGCRVVEGASHVRLAAAPLHAVDMTTWPHPGFATDLQPQFGALMTQARGVSIISEALYENRFRHVPELRRMGARIAIEGRSAIVNGPTALRGTAVSVPDIRSGAALVIAALCADGTTEMAGAFHLDRGYEKLEEKLRSLGATVERVRSATPGQETRDLSGVIGD
;
A
#
# COMPACT_ATOMS: atom_id res chain seq x y z
N MET A 1 24.52 -70.45 18.22
CA MET A 1 25.36 -69.35 17.70
C MET A 1 24.45 -68.20 17.41
N ASP A 2 24.38 -67.30 18.35
CA ASP A 2 23.44 -66.18 18.42
C ASP A 2 23.87 -65.04 17.53
N ASP A 3 22.91 -64.50 16.79
CA ASP A 3 23.05 -63.25 16.04
C ASP A 3 22.44 -62.10 16.88
N PRO A 4 23.22 -61.12 17.34
CA PRO A 4 22.74 -59.99 18.08
C PRO A 4 22.66 -58.73 17.19
N GLY A 5 21.48 -58.41 16.63
CA GLY A 5 21.37 -57.22 15.80
C GLY A 5 19.95 -56.70 15.50
N ALA A 6 18.94 -57.00 16.34
CA ALA A 6 17.64 -56.40 16.19
C ALA A 6 17.54 -55.02 16.88
N ARG A 7 17.49 -53.96 16.11
CA ARG A 7 17.09 -52.61 16.59
C ARG A 7 15.57 -52.57 16.83
N PRO A 8 15.09 -51.95 17.91
CA PRO A 8 13.68 -51.81 18.16
C PRO A 8 13.03 -50.82 17.20
N PRO A 9 11.78 -51.00 16.79
CA PRO A 9 11.05 -50.06 15.93
C PRO A 9 10.42 -48.94 16.72
N GLY A 10 10.52 -47.75 16.21
CA GLY A 10 9.53 -46.72 16.48
C GLY A 10 9.89 -45.63 17.46
N ALA A 11 10.82 -44.75 17.09
CA ALA A 11 10.81 -43.39 17.61
C ALA A 11 9.95 -42.53 16.67
N TRP A 12 8.69 -42.36 17.05
CA TRP A 12 7.79 -41.40 16.38
C TRP A 12 8.34 -39.99 16.64
N VAL A 13 8.91 -39.35 15.62
CA VAL A 13 9.17 -37.91 15.62
C VAL A 13 7.82 -37.21 15.67
N ARG A 14 7.46 -36.69 16.83
CA ARG A 14 6.34 -35.75 16.97
C ARG A 14 6.66 -34.53 16.11
N ARG A 15 6.11 -34.46 14.90
CA ARG A 15 6.01 -33.23 14.15
C ARG A 15 5.15 -32.27 14.95
N HIS A 16 5.75 -31.26 15.52
CA HIS A 16 5.02 -30.13 16.07
C HIS A 16 4.22 -29.51 14.93
N ARG A 17 2.94 -29.82 14.86
CA ARG A 17 1.97 -29.03 14.12
C ARG A 17 1.91 -27.67 14.83
N THR A 18 2.50 -26.64 14.27
CA THR A 18 2.22 -25.27 14.65
C THR A 18 0.76 -25.01 14.27
N VAL A 19 -0.14 -25.13 15.22
CA VAL A 19 -1.53 -24.74 15.05
C VAL A 19 -1.53 -23.24 15.11
N TYR A 20 -1.69 -22.60 13.98
CA TYR A 20 -1.99 -21.16 13.94
C TYR A 20 -3.35 -20.97 14.60
N LEU A 21 -3.35 -20.32 15.76
CA LEU A 21 -4.55 -19.84 16.40
C LEU A 21 -5.19 -18.81 15.47
N CYS A 22 -6.31 -19.16 14.86
CA CYS A 22 -7.18 -18.18 14.25
C CYS A 22 -7.83 -17.37 15.38
N THR A 23 -7.18 -16.28 15.78
CA THR A 23 -7.90 -15.21 16.49
C THR A 23 -8.92 -14.66 15.50
N VAL A 24 -10.20 -14.73 15.86
CA VAL A 24 -11.25 -14.10 15.07
C VAL A 24 -11.12 -12.60 15.29
N ASP A 25 -10.56 -11.89 14.30
CA ASP A 25 -10.48 -10.44 14.27
C ASP A 25 -11.60 -9.92 13.37
N LEU A 26 -12.66 -9.40 14.00
CA LEU A 26 -13.85 -8.90 13.36
C LEU A 26 -13.97 -7.40 13.56
N LEU A 27 -14.30 -6.67 12.49
CA LEU A 27 -14.76 -5.30 12.58
C LEU A 27 -16.28 -5.29 12.46
N ARG A 28 -16.98 -4.78 13.47
CA ARG A 28 -18.41 -4.54 13.45
C ARG A 28 -18.69 -3.09 13.14
N ILE A 29 -19.53 -2.86 12.13
CA ILE A 29 -19.98 -1.52 11.76
C ILE A 29 -21.49 -1.54 11.73
N THR A 30 -22.10 -0.69 12.54
CA THR A 30 -23.56 -0.46 12.47
C THR A 30 -23.83 0.74 11.58
N GLY A 31 -24.80 0.60 10.69
CA GLY A 31 -25.22 1.69 9.81
C GLY A 31 -25.49 2.96 10.61
N THR A 32 -24.93 4.04 10.14
CA THR A 32 -24.96 5.34 10.83
C THR A 32 -25.65 6.41 10.00
N GLY A 33 -26.06 7.47 10.66
CA GLY A 33 -26.48 8.69 10.01
C GLY A 33 -25.31 9.39 9.29
N PRO A 34 -25.53 10.61 8.80
CA PRO A 34 -24.51 11.38 8.10
C PRO A 34 -23.24 11.57 8.93
N LEU A 35 -22.10 11.22 8.36
CA LEU A 35 -20.79 11.50 8.98
C LEU A 35 -20.53 13.01 9.03
N ALA A 36 -19.97 13.50 10.15
CA ALA A 36 -19.67 14.93 10.33
C ALA A 36 -18.38 15.14 11.13
N GLY A 37 -17.66 16.22 10.86
CA GLY A 37 -16.48 16.61 11.61
C GLY A 37 -15.26 16.81 10.75
N GLU A 38 -14.09 16.72 11.39
CA GLU A 38 -12.79 16.82 10.75
C GLU A 38 -11.95 15.58 11.07
N VAL A 39 -11.22 15.09 10.08
CA VAL A 39 -10.29 13.98 10.24
C VAL A 39 -8.90 14.34 9.67
N PRO A 40 -7.84 14.29 10.48
CA PRO A 40 -6.48 14.45 10.01
C PRO A 40 -6.04 13.21 9.24
N ILE A 41 -5.38 13.43 8.10
CA ILE A 41 -4.90 12.36 7.23
C ILE A 41 -3.48 11.96 7.64
N SER A 42 -3.27 10.68 7.82
CA SER A 42 -1.96 10.09 8.15
C SER A 42 -0.99 10.15 6.98
N GLY A 43 0.28 9.89 7.26
CA GLY A 43 1.29 9.76 6.21
C GLY A 43 0.97 8.65 5.22
N SER A 44 1.42 8.84 3.99
CA SER A 44 1.14 7.89 2.90
C SER A 44 1.91 6.60 3.05
N LYS A 45 1.20 5.46 3.13
CA LYS A 45 1.79 4.14 3.01
C LYS A 45 2.67 4.00 1.77
N ASN A 46 2.11 4.41 0.62
CA ASN A 46 2.77 4.23 -0.67
C ASN A 46 4.02 5.11 -0.82
N ALA A 47 4.12 6.23 -0.08
CA ALA A 47 5.33 7.04 0.01
C ALA A 47 6.32 6.49 1.04
N ALA A 48 5.84 6.02 2.18
CA ALA A 48 6.70 5.55 3.26
C ALA A 48 7.57 4.35 2.86
N LEU A 49 7.01 3.37 2.16
CA LEU A 49 7.74 2.16 1.79
C LEU A 49 8.98 2.42 0.91
N PRO A 50 8.89 3.16 -0.23
CA PRO A 50 10.07 3.46 -1.03
C PRO A 50 11.03 4.43 -0.33
N VAL A 51 10.54 5.37 0.47
CA VAL A 51 11.40 6.28 1.25
C VAL A 51 12.18 5.52 2.33
N MET A 52 11.56 4.54 3.01
CA MET A 52 12.29 3.67 3.94
C MET A 52 13.34 2.82 3.21
N ALA A 53 13.03 2.27 2.03
CA ALA A 53 14.01 1.54 1.21
C ALA A 53 15.18 2.42 0.77
N ALA A 54 14.96 3.72 0.54
CA ALA A 54 16.01 4.67 0.16
C ALA A 54 17.07 4.87 1.26
N SER A 55 16.80 4.50 2.52
CA SER A 55 17.81 4.52 3.60
C SER A 55 19.05 3.67 3.27
N LEU A 56 18.88 2.59 2.49
CA LEU A 56 19.98 1.74 2.03
C LEU A 56 21.02 2.49 1.15
N LEU A 57 20.63 3.63 0.57
CA LEU A 57 21.50 4.39 -0.34
C LEU A 57 22.43 5.37 0.39
N ALA A 58 22.27 5.56 1.70
CA ALA A 58 23.08 6.44 2.53
C ALA A 58 23.91 5.64 3.55
N ASP A 59 25.00 6.22 4.00
CA ASP A 59 25.80 5.78 5.14
C ASP A 59 25.61 6.66 6.38
N GLU A 60 24.78 7.70 6.27
CA GLU A 60 24.33 8.57 7.35
C GLU A 60 22.84 8.33 7.64
N PRO A 61 22.35 8.72 8.84
CA PRO A 61 20.97 8.49 9.22
C PRO A 61 19.94 9.23 8.37
N LEU A 62 18.84 8.53 8.03
CA LEU A 62 17.64 9.10 7.44
C LEU A 62 16.55 9.20 8.53
N GLU A 63 16.18 10.44 8.85
CA GLU A 63 15.10 10.74 9.78
C GLU A 63 13.78 10.92 9.03
N LEU A 64 12.75 10.18 9.43
CA LEU A 64 11.42 10.27 8.82
C LEU A 64 10.39 10.81 9.81
N VAL A 65 9.52 11.68 9.31
CA VAL A 65 8.39 12.25 10.05
C VAL A 65 7.10 12.03 9.28
N ASN A 66 6.00 11.91 9.98
CA ASN A 66 4.67 11.60 9.45
C ASN A 66 4.60 10.18 8.82
N VAL A 67 5.32 9.22 9.38
CA VAL A 67 5.21 7.81 8.98
C VAL A 67 3.97 7.19 9.62
N PRO A 68 3.06 6.57 8.87
CA PRO A 68 1.84 5.99 9.45
C PRO A 68 2.17 4.75 10.29
N HIS A 69 1.39 4.55 11.36
CA HIS A 69 1.48 3.33 12.18
C HIS A 69 0.57 2.24 11.60
N ILE A 70 1.09 1.49 10.66
CA ILE A 70 0.40 0.40 9.95
C ILE A 70 1.31 -0.81 9.82
N GLU A 71 0.73 -2.00 9.64
CA GLU A 71 1.46 -3.27 9.60
C GLU A 71 2.54 -3.32 8.50
N ASP A 72 2.27 -2.82 7.30
CA ASP A 72 3.23 -2.86 6.18
C ASP A 72 4.50 -2.04 6.48
N ILE A 73 4.43 -1.01 7.33
CA ILE A 73 5.61 -0.26 7.82
C ILE A 73 6.45 -1.10 8.77
N GLY A 74 5.80 -1.84 9.68
CA GLY A 74 6.48 -2.80 10.56
C GLY A 74 7.21 -3.89 9.78
N VAL A 75 6.58 -4.43 8.75
CA VAL A 75 7.18 -5.44 7.85
C VAL A 75 8.38 -4.86 7.10
N MET A 76 8.29 -3.63 6.56
CA MET A 76 9.42 -2.97 5.90
C MET A 76 10.58 -2.75 6.88
N ALA A 77 10.31 -2.29 8.09
CA ALA A 77 11.34 -2.11 9.11
C ALA A 77 12.01 -3.45 9.50
N ALA A 78 11.25 -4.55 9.59
CA ALA A 78 11.82 -5.88 9.82
C ALA A 78 12.73 -6.34 8.67
N MET A 79 12.35 -6.08 7.41
CA MET A 79 13.21 -6.35 6.24
C MET A 79 14.51 -5.54 6.30
N LEU A 80 14.42 -4.24 6.61
CA LEU A 80 15.59 -3.38 6.73
C LEU A 80 16.52 -3.81 7.86
N ARG A 81 15.97 -4.19 9.02
CA ARG A 81 16.77 -4.75 10.13
C ARG A 81 17.47 -6.05 9.73
N HIS A 82 16.78 -6.93 8.99
CA HIS A 82 17.38 -8.16 8.46
C HIS A 82 18.57 -7.87 7.54
N LEU A 83 18.54 -6.76 6.79
CA LEU A 83 19.64 -6.30 5.94
C LEU A 83 20.75 -5.57 6.72
N GLY A 84 20.61 -5.38 8.03
CA GLY A 84 21.59 -4.72 8.88
C GLY A 84 21.37 -3.22 9.10
N VAL A 85 20.20 -2.70 8.71
CA VAL A 85 19.83 -1.30 8.97
C VAL A 85 19.37 -1.16 10.41
N GLU A 86 19.92 -0.19 11.14
CA GLU A 86 19.36 0.27 12.40
C GLU A 86 18.05 1.00 12.09
N ALA A 87 16.92 0.41 12.49
CA ALA A 87 15.60 0.95 12.22
C ALA A 87 14.84 1.10 13.53
N GLU A 88 14.77 2.33 14.05
CA GLU A 88 14.19 2.65 15.33
C GLU A 88 12.99 3.58 15.18
N ARG A 89 12.07 3.51 16.15
CA ARG A 89 10.90 4.36 16.23
C ARG A 89 10.94 5.22 17.48
N PRO A 90 11.61 6.38 17.45
CA PRO A 90 11.81 7.25 18.63
C PRO A 90 10.51 7.88 19.16
N GLY A 91 9.41 7.80 18.39
CA GLY A 91 8.10 8.32 18.79
C GLY A 91 7.04 8.14 17.72
N PRO A 92 5.78 8.52 18.00
CA PRO A 92 4.70 8.42 17.03
C PRO A 92 5.02 9.16 15.73
N GLY A 93 4.83 8.47 14.60
CA GLY A 93 5.07 9.03 13.26
C GLY A 93 6.54 9.34 12.94
N ARG A 94 7.49 8.91 13.78
CA ARG A 94 8.92 9.15 13.56
C ARG A 94 9.68 7.84 13.41
N TRP A 95 10.64 7.82 12.48
CA TRP A 95 11.58 6.73 12.29
C TRP A 95 12.98 7.26 12.11
N HIS A 96 13.94 6.56 12.70
CA HIS A 96 15.37 6.72 12.52
C HIS A 96 15.89 5.49 11.79
N LEU A 97 16.49 5.67 10.60
CA LEU A 97 16.99 4.59 9.74
C LEU A 97 18.46 4.85 9.42
N HIS A 98 19.34 3.95 9.83
CA HIS A 98 20.78 4.10 9.60
C HIS A 98 21.38 2.82 9.00
N ALA A 99 21.79 2.92 7.73
CA ALA A 99 22.38 1.82 6.95
C ALA A 99 23.90 1.99 6.80
N ALA A 100 24.62 2.15 7.92
CA ALA A 100 26.09 2.29 7.91
C ALA A 100 26.74 1.11 7.17
N HIS A 101 26.26 -0.11 7.43
CA HIS A 101 26.73 -1.35 6.82
C HIS A 101 25.55 -2.22 6.40
N VAL A 102 25.52 -2.61 5.13
CA VAL A 102 24.57 -3.62 4.63
C VAL A 102 25.21 -5.00 4.86
N GLN A 103 24.54 -5.83 5.68
CA GLN A 103 25.09 -7.13 6.13
C GLN A 103 24.62 -8.30 5.27
N ALA A 104 23.50 -8.16 4.57
CA ALA A 104 22.91 -9.21 3.75
C ALA A 104 22.45 -8.66 2.41
N ALA A 105 22.48 -9.49 1.38
CA ALA A 105 21.93 -9.19 0.05
C ALA A 105 20.59 -9.90 -0.21
N ASP A 106 20.14 -10.75 0.71
CA ASP A 106 18.87 -11.49 0.68
C ASP A 106 17.91 -10.95 1.74
N VAL A 107 16.72 -10.57 1.32
CA VAL A 107 15.68 -9.97 2.19
C VAL A 107 14.94 -11.03 3.05
N GLY A 108 15.16 -12.32 2.79
CA GLY A 108 14.44 -13.39 3.48
C GLY A 108 13.06 -13.67 2.89
N ALA A 109 12.82 -14.93 2.52
CA ALA A 109 11.61 -15.33 1.81
C ALA A 109 10.33 -15.17 2.65
N GLU A 110 10.39 -15.33 3.96
CA GLU A 110 9.23 -15.23 4.84
C GLU A 110 8.72 -13.77 4.91
N LEU A 111 9.61 -12.81 5.11
CA LEU A 111 9.27 -11.38 5.13
C LEU A 111 8.78 -10.90 3.75
N THR A 112 9.46 -11.33 2.68
CA THR A 112 9.11 -10.92 1.32
C THR A 112 7.69 -11.34 0.91
N ARG A 113 7.22 -12.51 1.37
CA ARG A 113 5.86 -12.98 1.08
C ARG A 113 4.77 -12.17 1.76
N GLN A 114 5.06 -11.40 2.78
CA GLN A 114 4.04 -10.65 3.53
C GLN A 114 3.54 -9.42 2.77
N MET A 115 4.39 -8.79 1.92
CA MET A 115 3.95 -7.65 1.14
C MET A 115 4.70 -7.48 -0.19
N ARG A 116 4.01 -6.94 -1.18
CA ARG A 116 4.57 -6.61 -2.50
C ARG A 116 5.67 -5.53 -2.44
N GLY A 117 5.58 -4.64 -1.46
CA GLY A 117 6.55 -3.56 -1.24
C GLY A 117 7.99 -4.03 -1.05
N SER A 118 8.22 -5.32 -0.73
CA SER A 118 9.56 -5.93 -0.67
C SER A 118 10.38 -5.74 -1.95
N LEU A 119 9.72 -5.65 -3.13
CA LEU A 119 10.41 -5.37 -4.41
C LEU A 119 11.13 -4.02 -4.43
N LEU A 120 10.71 -3.04 -3.63
CA LEU A 120 11.35 -1.72 -3.54
C LEU A 120 12.80 -1.80 -3.06
N LEU A 121 13.15 -2.88 -2.35
CA LEU A 121 14.52 -3.10 -1.88
C LEU A 121 15.49 -3.54 -2.99
N LEU A 122 14.98 -4.08 -4.12
CA LEU A 122 15.81 -4.67 -5.17
C LEU A 122 16.81 -3.66 -5.76
N GLY A 123 16.32 -2.51 -6.22
CA GLY A 123 17.15 -1.48 -6.85
C GLY A 123 18.11 -0.81 -5.87
N ALA A 124 17.63 -0.48 -4.67
CA ALA A 124 18.43 0.14 -3.63
C ALA A 124 19.56 -0.79 -3.14
N LEU A 125 19.23 -2.04 -2.86
CA LEU A 125 20.18 -3.04 -2.38
C LEU A 125 21.23 -3.37 -3.45
N LEU A 126 20.82 -3.56 -4.71
CA LEU A 126 21.73 -3.79 -5.83
C LEU A 126 22.70 -2.63 -6.02
N ALA A 127 22.22 -1.39 -5.96
CA ALA A 127 23.07 -0.20 -6.11
C ALA A 127 24.07 -0.04 -4.95
N ARG A 128 23.67 -0.39 -3.72
CA ARG A 128 24.48 -0.25 -2.52
C ARG A 128 25.47 -1.40 -2.33
N ALA A 129 25.00 -2.65 -2.47
CA ALA A 129 25.76 -3.86 -2.16
C ALA A 129 26.33 -4.57 -3.39
N GLY A 130 25.91 -4.22 -4.60
CA GLY A 130 26.32 -4.90 -5.83
C GLY A 130 25.61 -6.24 -6.06
N GLU A 131 24.80 -6.68 -5.12
CA GLU A 131 23.99 -7.89 -5.20
C GLU A 131 22.66 -7.69 -4.47
N ALA A 132 21.58 -8.27 -4.99
CA ALA A 132 20.27 -8.30 -4.34
C ALA A 132 19.54 -9.60 -4.69
N ALA A 133 18.96 -10.25 -3.68
CA ALA A 133 18.08 -11.40 -3.84
C ALA A 133 16.75 -11.14 -3.15
N ILE A 134 15.67 -11.17 -3.92
CA ILE A 134 14.30 -10.94 -3.43
C ILE A 134 13.45 -12.14 -3.79
N ALA A 135 12.88 -12.85 -2.82
CA ALA A 135 11.92 -13.91 -3.09
C ALA A 135 10.69 -13.34 -3.81
N LYS A 136 9.98 -14.17 -4.58
CA LYS A 136 8.75 -13.71 -5.25
C LYS A 136 7.78 -13.16 -4.21
N PRO A 137 7.41 -11.87 -4.33
CA PRO A 137 6.67 -11.18 -3.29
C PRO A 137 5.21 -11.66 -3.22
N GLY A 138 4.66 -11.63 -2.02
CA GLY A 138 3.24 -11.78 -1.79
C GLY A 138 2.47 -10.47 -2.00
N GLY A 139 1.44 -10.26 -1.20
CA GLY A 139 0.56 -9.07 -1.21
C GLY A 139 -0.80 -9.33 -1.83
N ASP A 140 -1.58 -8.27 -2.03
CA ASP A 140 -2.96 -8.37 -2.49
C ASP A 140 -3.04 -8.95 -3.91
N ASP A 141 -3.94 -9.93 -4.10
CA ASP A 141 -4.24 -10.55 -5.39
C ASP A 141 -5.23 -9.69 -6.18
N ILE A 142 -4.70 -8.66 -6.85
CA ILE A 142 -5.47 -7.70 -7.66
C ILE A 142 -5.28 -7.90 -9.17
N GLY A 143 -4.55 -8.94 -9.56
CA GLY A 143 -4.20 -9.25 -10.94
C GLY A 143 -2.71 -9.36 -11.18
N MET A 144 -2.32 -9.50 -12.45
CA MET A 144 -0.93 -9.68 -12.85
C MET A 144 -0.13 -8.39 -12.63
N ARG A 145 0.67 -8.38 -11.58
CA ARG A 145 1.53 -7.25 -11.21
C ARG A 145 2.94 -7.52 -11.73
N ARG A 146 3.13 -7.20 -13.00
CA ARG A 146 4.36 -7.49 -13.74
C ARG A 146 5.59 -6.83 -13.11
N VAL A 147 6.70 -7.55 -13.09
CA VAL A 147 8.01 -7.09 -12.59
C VAL A 147 9.05 -6.97 -13.70
N GLU A 148 8.70 -7.40 -14.91
CA GLU A 148 9.61 -7.49 -16.06
C GLU A 148 10.29 -6.14 -16.34
N GLN A 149 9.55 -5.03 -16.23
CA GLN A 149 10.11 -3.69 -16.46
C GLN A 149 11.13 -3.26 -15.41
N HIS A 150 10.99 -3.72 -14.14
CA HIS A 150 12.03 -3.53 -13.13
C HIS A 150 13.33 -4.22 -13.54
N LEU A 151 13.21 -5.51 -13.91
CA LEU A 151 14.34 -6.38 -14.22
C LEU A 151 15.04 -5.93 -15.50
N GLU A 152 14.25 -5.56 -16.52
CA GLU A 152 14.79 -5.08 -17.79
C GLU A 152 15.52 -3.74 -17.62
N GLY A 153 14.95 -2.81 -16.86
CA GLY A 153 15.62 -1.56 -16.56
C GLY A 153 16.96 -1.76 -15.84
N LEU A 154 17.04 -2.72 -14.89
CA LEU A 154 18.30 -3.06 -14.22
C LEU A 154 19.29 -3.74 -15.18
N ARG A 155 18.83 -4.59 -16.12
CA ARG A 155 19.70 -5.16 -17.18
C ARG A 155 20.27 -4.08 -18.08
N LEU A 156 19.46 -3.10 -18.50
CA LEU A 156 19.92 -1.94 -19.28
C LEU A 156 20.99 -1.13 -18.52
N MET A 157 20.91 -1.10 -17.18
CA MET A 157 21.91 -0.48 -16.32
C MET A 157 23.15 -1.37 -16.11
N GLY A 158 23.23 -2.54 -16.74
CA GLY A 158 24.39 -3.44 -16.69
C GLY A 158 24.34 -4.50 -15.60
N ALA A 159 23.20 -4.75 -14.97
CA ALA A 159 23.04 -5.83 -14.04
C ALA A 159 22.83 -7.18 -14.74
N ASP A 160 23.44 -8.24 -14.20
CA ASP A 160 23.06 -9.62 -14.48
C ASP A 160 21.85 -9.97 -13.60
N VAL A 161 20.71 -10.22 -14.24
CA VAL A 161 19.44 -10.47 -13.54
C VAL A 161 18.92 -11.84 -13.91
N THR A 162 18.85 -12.73 -12.94
CA THR A 162 18.30 -14.08 -13.04
C THR A 162 16.96 -14.16 -12.32
N GLU A 163 15.94 -14.67 -13.00
CA GLU A 163 14.67 -15.04 -12.41
C GLU A 163 14.64 -16.56 -12.19
N THR A 164 14.42 -16.97 -10.96
CA THR A 164 14.19 -18.37 -10.60
C THR A 164 12.70 -18.62 -10.33
N GLY A 165 12.30 -19.87 -10.14
CA GLY A 165 10.92 -20.19 -9.73
C GLY A 165 10.48 -19.49 -8.44
N SER A 166 11.41 -19.13 -7.55
CA SER A 166 11.13 -18.62 -6.20
C SER A 166 11.66 -17.20 -5.92
N ALA A 167 12.58 -16.66 -6.72
CA ALA A 167 13.25 -15.39 -6.43
C ALA A 167 13.74 -14.65 -7.68
N PHE A 168 13.99 -13.36 -7.51
CA PHE A 168 14.75 -12.49 -8.42
C PHE A 168 16.14 -12.27 -7.80
N VAL A 169 17.18 -12.53 -8.55
CA VAL A 169 18.58 -12.32 -8.14
C VAL A 169 19.21 -11.37 -9.14
N ALA A 170 19.77 -10.27 -8.66
CA ALA A 170 20.44 -9.29 -9.49
C ALA A 170 21.87 -9.06 -8.97
N ARG A 171 22.85 -8.98 -9.89
CA ARG A 171 24.26 -8.72 -9.58
C ARG A 171 24.82 -7.67 -10.53
N ALA A 172 25.58 -6.75 -9.99
CA ALA A 172 26.33 -5.77 -10.77
C ALA A 172 27.55 -5.30 -9.97
N ARG A 173 28.72 -5.38 -10.55
CA ARG A 173 29.91 -4.76 -9.92
C ARG A 173 29.68 -3.25 -9.72
N ARG A 174 29.05 -2.61 -10.72
CA ARG A 174 28.62 -1.23 -10.71
C ARG A 174 27.54 -1.02 -11.76
N LEU A 175 26.48 -0.35 -11.36
CA LEU A 175 25.41 0.06 -12.29
C LEU A 175 25.90 1.25 -13.11
N ARG A 176 25.42 1.34 -14.36
CA ARG A 176 25.71 2.43 -15.30
C ARG A 176 24.44 3.12 -15.71
N GLY A 177 24.55 4.41 -16.00
CA GLY A 177 23.46 5.19 -16.56
C GLY A 177 22.95 4.61 -17.87
N ALA A 178 21.63 4.65 -18.06
CA ALA A 178 20.96 4.06 -19.22
C ALA A 178 19.76 4.92 -19.64
N HIS A 179 19.34 4.76 -20.90
CA HIS A 179 18.03 5.23 -21.37
C HIS A 179 17.03 4.09 -21.24
N ILE A 180 16.07 4.25 -20.33
CA ILE A 180 15.06 3.26 -20.00
C ILE A 180 13.70 3.79 -20.45
N PHE A 181 12.99 3.04 -21.29
CA PHE A 181 11.62 3.32 -21.66
C PHE A 181 10.71 2.27 -20.99
N LEU A 182 9.74 2.73 -20.20
CA LEU A 182 8.76 1.87 -19.56
C LEU A 182 7.54 1.72 -20.48
N ASP A 183 7.18 0.49 -20.86
CA ASP A 183 6.02 0.23 -21.72
C ASP A 183 4.71 0.73 -21.10
N ILE A 184 4.63 0.58 -19.79
CA ILE A 184 3.51 1.05 -18.96
C ILE A 184 4.08 1.82 -17.76
N PRO A 185 3.53 2.99 -17.40
CA PRO A 185 3.95 3.70 -16.20
C PRO A 185 3.77 2.79 -14.97
N THR A 186 4.86 2.21 -14.49
CA THR A 186 4.87 1.35 -13.29
C THR A 186 5.42 2.12 -12.11
N VAL A 187 4.64 2.24 -11.03
CA VAL A 187 5.03 2.96 -9.81
C VAL A 187 6.29 2.35 -9.20
N THR A 188 6.19 1.11 -8.73
CA THR A 188 7.32 0.42 -8.08
C THR A 188 8.50 0.20 -9.02
N GLY A 189 8.28 0.06 -10.34
CA GLY A 189 9.33 0.01 -11.33
C GLY A 189 10.11 1.33 -11.42
N THR A 190 9.39 2.45 -11.52
CA THR A 190 9.99 3.78 -11.51
C THR A 190 10.78 4.01 -10.22
N GLU A 191 10.21 3.68 -9.04
CA GLU A 191 10.85 3.85 -7.75
C GLU A 191 12.14 3.02 -7.61
N ASN A 192 12.10 1.74 -8.02
CA ASN A 192 13.29 0.88 -8.03
C ASN A 192 14.40 1.42 -8.91
N LEU A 193 14.05 1.82 -10.15
CA LEU A 193 15.03 2.33 -11.10
C LEU A 193 15.57 3.70 -10.70
N LEU A 194 14.76 4.56 -10.07
CA LEU A 194 15.21 5.81 -9.46
C LEU A 194 16.27 5.56 -8.39
N MET A 195 15.98 4.65 -7.44
CA MET A 195 16.93 4.31 -6.37
C MET A 195 18.22 3.70 -6.93
N ALA A 196 18.11 2.78 -7.89
CA ALA A 196 19.27 2.17 -8.54
C ALA A 196 20.13 3.21 -9.27
N ALA A 197 19.49 4.16 -9.96
CA ALA A 197 20.16 5.18 -10.76
C ALA A 197 20.94 6.20 -9.90
N THR A 198 20.53 6.45 -8.65
CA THR A 198 21.20 7.45 -7.80
C THR A 198 22.66 7.12 -7.51
N LEU A 199 23.01 5.84 -7.41
CA LEU A 199 24.40 5.41 -7.17
C LEU A 199 25.11 4.90 -8.43
N ALA A 200 24.44 4.88 -9.60
CA ALA A 200 25.03 4.44 -10.85
C ALA A 200 26.15 5.38 -11.35
N GLU A 201 26.95 4.93 -12.33
CA GLU A 201 27.89 5.77 -13.07
C GLU A 201 27.18 6.45 -14.25
N GLY A 202 27.26 7.78 -14.35
CA GLY A 202 26.72 8.53 -15.50
C GLY A 202 25.23 8.90 -15.32
N ILE A 203 24.55 9.08 -16.44
CA ILE A 203 23.18 9.63 -16.46
C ILE A 203 22.19 8.53 -16.83
N THR A 204 21.12 8.39 -16.03
CA THR A 204 19.97 7.56 -16.34
C THR A 204 18.78 8.43 -16.74
N VAL A 205 18.12 8.08 -17.82
CA VAL A 205 16.87 8.69 -18.27
C VAL A 205 15.78 7.65 -18.23
N ILE A 206 14.74 7.90 -17.42
CA ILE A 206 13.55 7.04 -17.34
C ILE A 206 12.43 7.76 -18.07
N SER A 207 11.98 7.20 -19.19
CA SER A 207 10.87 7.68 -20.01
C SER A 207 9.61 6.88 -19.73
N ASN A 208 8.44 7.50 -19.88
CA ASN A 208 7.13 6.98 -19.49
C ASN A 208 7.09 6.58 -17.98
N ALA A 209 7.78 7.37 -17.15
CA ALA A 209 7.85 7.19 -15.72
C ALA A 209 6.49 7.41 -15.04
N ALA A 210 6.26 6.75 -13.93
CA ALA A 210 5.09 6.98 -13.07
C ALA A 210 5.16 8.39 -12.45
N ARG A 211 3.98 9.05 -12.33
CA ARG A 211 3.86 10.44 -11.88
C ARG A 211 3.09 10.59 -10.58
N GLU A 212 2.79 9.50 -9.93
CA GLU A 212 2.03 9.44 -8.69
C GLU A 212 2.67 10.29 -7.59
N PRO A 213 1.88 10.89 -6.68
CA PRO A 213 2.38 11.76 -5.61
C PRO A 213 3.48 11.12 -4.76
N HIS A 214 3.42 9.81 -4.53
CA HIS A 214 4.42 9.09 -3.74
C HIS A 214 5.75 8.87 -4.48
N VAL A 215 5.73 8.78 -5.83
CA VAL A 215 6.97 8.79 -6.63
C VAL A 215 7.66 10.15 -6.53
N TYR A 216 6.87 11.23 -6.59
CA TYR A 216 7.39 12.58 -6.37
C TYR A 216 7.96 12.75 -4.96
N ASP A 217 7.33 12.16 -3.95
CA ASP A 217 7.79 12.21 -2.56
C ASP A 217 9.13 11.47 -2.37
N LEU A 218 9.29 10.28 -2.99
CA LEU A 218 10.57 9.58 -3.04
C LEU A 218 11.66 10.45 -3.67
N VAL A 219 11.39 11.11 -4.80
CA VAL A 219 12.37 12.01 -5.43
C VAL A 219 12.75 13.16 -4.51
N ARG A 220 11.79 13.77 -3.79
CA ARG A 220 12.09 14.82 -2.80
C ARG A 220 13.01 14.30 -1.70
N CYS A 221 12.78 13.09 -1.20
CA CYS A 221 13.64 12.47 -0.20
C CYS A 221 15.05 12.26 -0.76
N LEU A 222 15.20 11.63 -1.92
CA LEU A 222 16.49 11.38 -2.56
C LEU A 222 17.26 12.67 -2.85
N VAL A 223 16.57 13.73 -3.30
CA VAL A 223 17.19 15.06 -3.51
C VAL A 223 17.64 15.67 -2.17
N GLY A 224 16.83 15.54 -1.12
CA GLY A 224 17.21 15.93 0.25
C GLY A 224 18.44 15.18 0.77
N MET A 225 18.64 13.93 0.34
CA MET A 225 19.82 13.11 0.61
C MET A 225 21.03 13.44 -0.31
N GLY A 226 20.89 14.40 -1.23
CA GLY A 226 21.97 14.84 -2.12
C GLY A 226 21.99 14.17 -3.49
N ALA A 227 20.93 13.46 -3.92
CA ALA A 227 20.80 12.99 -5.29
C ALA A 227 20.49 14.13 -6.26
N ARG A 228 20.94 14.01 -7.50
CA ARG A 228 20.66 14.94 -8.59
C ARG A 228 19.62 14.37 -9.51
N ILE A 229 18.37 14.80 -9.33
CA ILE A 229 17.20 14.29 -10.06
C ILE A 229 16.40 15.47 -10.59
N SER A 230 16.01 15.40 -11.86
CA SER A 230 15.11 16.36 -12.50
C SER A 230 13.96 15.67 -13.21
N GLY A 231 12.88 16.40 -13.50
CA GLY A 231 11.69 15.87 -14.18
C GLY A 231 10.71 15.12 -13.27
N ALA A 232 10.86 15.17 -11.95
CA ALA A 232 9.91 14.55 -11.00
C ALA A 232 8.48 15.04 -11.25
N GLY A 233 7.51 14.11 -11.26
CA GLY A 233 6.09 14.41 -11.55
C GLY A 233 5.80 14.56 -13.06
N THR A 234 6.79 14.37 -13.94
CA THR A 234 6.61 14.27 -15.37
C THR A 234 6.82 12.85 -15.87
N GLU A 235 6.55 12.60 -17.14
CA GLU A 235 6.78 11.30 -17.78
C GLU A 235 8.27 11.00 -18.05
N ARG A 236 9.15 12.00 -17.88
CA ARG A 236 10.58 11.86 -18.14
C ARG A 236 11.38 12.32 -16.93
N ILE A 237 12.05 11.38 -16.27
CA ILE A 237 12.91 11.64 -15.11
C ILE A 237 14.37 11.41 -15.51
N VAL A 238 15.24 12.33 -15.11
CA VAL A 238 16.69 12.26 -15.36
C VAL A 238 17.41 12.21 -14.02
N VAL A 239 18.29 11.23 -13.85
CA VAL A 239 19.10 11.02 -12.65
C VAL A 239 20.57 11.08 -13.03
N GLU A 240 21.33 11.98 -12.40
CA GLU A 240 22.80 11.98 -12.44
C GLU A 240 23.32 11.10 -11.31
N GLY A 241 23.85 9.93 -11.65
CA GLY A 241 24.35 8.97 -10.69
C GLY A 241 25.64 9.42 -10.01
N ARG A 242 25.88 8.94 -8.80
CA ARG A 242 27.03 9.32 -7.95
C ARG A 242 28.26 8.42 -8.10
N GLY A 243 28.26 7.50 -9.09
CA GLY A 243 29.40 6.62 -9.34
C GLY A 243 29.72 5.68 -8.15
N GLY A 244 28.71 5.24 -7.41
CA GLY A 244 28.83 4.36 -6.24
C GLY A 244 29.06 5.08 -4.91
N ALA A 245 29.22 6.41 -4.90
CA ALA A 245 29.31 7.15 -3.64
C ALA A 245 27.93 7.20 -2.94
N PRO A 246 27.85 6.87 -1.63
CA PRO A 246 26.59 6.92 -0.91
C PRO A 246 25.96 8.33 -0.89
N LEU A 247 24.66 8.37 -0.65
CA LEU A 247 23.93 9.60 -0.34
C LEU A 247 24.22 10.03 1.12
N HIS A 248 23.81 11.25 1.45
CA HIS A 248 23.92 11.80 2.80
C HIS A 248 22.67 11.45 3.63
N GLY A 249 22.76 11.62 4.96
CA GLY A 249 21.61 11.63 5.84
C GLY A 249 20.67 12.81 5.55
N SER A 250 19.40 12.69 5.93
CA SER A 250 18.41 13.75 5.73
C SER A 250 17.26 13.62 6.70
N LEU A 251 16.57 14.73 6.96
CA LEU A 251 15.24 14.74 7.57
C LEU A 251 14.19 14.89 6.48
N HIS A 252 13.30 13.89 6.36
CA HIS A 252 12.22 13.92 5.39
C HIS A 252 10.84 13.83 6.03
N HIS A 253 9.94 14.72 5.62
CA HIS A 253 8.54 14.73 6.03
C HIS A 253 7.70 14.10 4.91
N LEU A 254 7.11 12.93 5.19
CA LEU A 254 6.26 12.20 4.25
C LEU A 254 4.98 12.96 3.93
N SER A 255 4.56 12.89 2.68
CA SER A 255 3.24 13.38 2.25
C SER A 255 2.12 12.55 2.87
N SER A 256 0.96 13.18 3.06
CA SER A 256 -0.23 12.50 3.57
C SER A 256 -0.86 11.58 2.54
N ASP A 257 -1.59 10.56 3.00
CA ASP A 257 -2.18 9.53 2.15
C ASP A 257 -3.47 10.01 1.47
N TYR A 258 -3.36 10.35 0.19
CA TYR A 258 -4.52 10.79 -0.60
C TYR A 258 -5.57 9.66 -0.79
N VAL A 259 -5.19 8.39 -0.66
CA VAL A 259 -6.13 7.26 -0.75
C VAL A 259 -6.95 7.16 0.53
N GLU A 260 -6.31 7.36 1.68
CA GLU A 260 -7.01 7.48 2.97
C GLU A 260 -8.01 8.65 2.92
N ALA A 261 -7.56 9.83 2.47
CA ALA A 261 -8.41 11.00 2.33
C ALA A 261 -9.63 10.73 1.42
N GLY A 262 -9.40 10.11 0.26
CA GLY A 262 -10.47 9.73 -0.66
C GLY A 262 -11.46 8.75 -0.05
N THR A 263 -11.00 7.83 0.79
CA THR A 263 -11.85 6.85 1.48
C THR A 263 -12.82 7.54 2.45
N TYR A 264 -12.35 8.49 3.29
CA TYR A 264 -13.23 9.24 4.21
C TYR A 264 -14.20 10.16 3.45
N LEU A 265 -13.74 10.81 2.37
CA LEU A 265 -14.63 11.63 1.53
C LEU A 265 -15.72 10.77 0.87
N ALA A 266 -15.38 9.56 0.39
CA ALA A 266 -16.38 8.63 -0.16
C ALA A 266 -17.37 8.17 0.92
N ALA A 267 -16.91 7.87 2.13
CA ALA A 267 -17.75 7.48 3.25
C ALA A 267 -18.74 8.59 3.63
N ALA A 268 -18.26 9.84 3.73
CA ALA A 268 -19.11 10.97 4.02
C ALA A 268 -20.13 11.24 2.90
N ALA A 269 -19.71 11.17 1.63
CA ALA A 269 -20.60 11.31 0.49
C ALA A 269 -21.71 10.25 0.49
N ALA A 270 -21.35 8.98 0.74
CA ALA A 270 -22.28 7.85 0.74
C ALA A 270 -23.30 7.91 1.87
N THR A 271 -22.91 8.42 3.05
CA THR A 271 -23.79 8.56 4.23
C THR A 271 -24.58 9.88 4.24
N GLY A 272 -24.45 10.74 3.21
CA GLY A 272 -25.12 12.05 3.19
C GLY A 272 -24.47 13.08 4.13
N GLY A 273 -23.21 12.91 4.51
CA GLY A 273 -22.50 13.67 5.52
C GLY A 273 -21.76 14.91 5.04
N SER A 274 -21.10 15.59 5.98
CA SER A 274 -20.24 16.74 5.71
C SER A 274 -19.00 16.67 6.58
N ILE A 275 -17.82 16.50 5.96
CA ILE A 275 -16.54 16.38 6.64
C ILE A 275 -15.46 17.28 6.04
N THR A 276 -14.41 17.51 6.83
CA THR A 276 -13.15 18.07 6.37
C THR A 276 -12.06 17.02 6.54
N VAL A 277 -11.33 16.69 5.48
CA VAL A 277 -10.08 15.95 5.56
C VAL A 277 -8.93 16.96 5.57
N SER A 278 -8.06 16.91 6.58
CA SER A 278 -7.02 17.91 6.78
C SER A 278 -5.61 17.31 6.77
N GLY A 279 -4.60 18.19 6.62
CA GLY A 279 -3.20 17.79 6.59
C GLY A 279 -2.72 17.21 5.26
N MET A 280 -3.45 17.38 4.16
CA MET A 280 -3.12 16.80 2.86
C MET A 280 -3.11 17.84 1.74
N ARG A 281 -2.44 17.53 0.63
CA ARG A 281 -2.45 18.38 -0.58
C ARG A 281 -3.66 18.04 -1.45
N PRO A 282 -4.61 18.97 -1.66
CA PRO A 282 -5.79 18.71 -2.47
C PRO A 282 -5.50 18.29 -3.92
N THR A 283 -4.40 18.79 -4.48
CA THR A 283 -3.97 18.48 -5.87
C THR A 283 -3.73 17.00 -6.11
N ASP A 284 -3.31 16.25 -5.06
CA ASP A 284 -3.01 14.83 -5.16
C ASP A 284 -4.29 13.97 -5.33
N LEU A 285 -5.45 14.55 -5.00
CA LEU A 285 -6.76 13.87 -5.04
C LEU A 285 -7.71 14.45 -6.11
N ARG A 286 -7.23 15.31 -7.00
CA ARG A 286 -8.08 16.11 -7.92
C ARG A 286 -8.98 15.27 -8.81
N SER A 287 -8.52 14.16 -9.36
CA SER A 287 -9.35 13.29 -10.20
C SER A 287 -10.55 12.73 -9.43
N PHE A 288 -10.35 12.39 -8.15
CA PHE A 288 -11.39 11.88 -7.27
C PHE A 288 -12.37 12.99 -6.84
N THR A 289 -11.86 14.15 -6.41
CA THR A 289 -12.72 15.28 -6.00
C THR A 289 -13.57 15.79 -7.16
N ASN A 290 -13.08 15.75 -8.40
CA ASN A 290 -13.85 16.06 -9.58
C ASN A 290 -15.01 15.08 -9.80
N LYS A 291 -14.80 13.77 -9.59
CA LYS A 291 -15.87 12.77 -9.67
C LYS A 291 -16.92 12.96 -8.57
N LEU A 292 -16.50 13.35 -7.35
CA LEU A 292 -17.44 13.70 -6.27
C LEU A 292 -18.30 14.93 -6.64
N ARG A 293 -17.71 15.97 -7.26
CA ARG A 293 -18.46 17.13 -7.77
C ARG A 293 -19.45 16.71 -8.87
N SER A 294 -19.02 15.86 -9.81
CA SER A 294 -19.89 15.31 -10.85
C SER A 294 -21.04 14.49 -10.29
N ALA A 295 -20.79 13.77 -9.16
CA ALA A 295 -21.83 13.03 -8.45
C ALA A 295 -22.79 13.92 -7.64
N GLY A 296 -22.59 15.24 -7.61
CA GLY A 296 -23.45 16.20 -6.95
C GLY A 296 -22.92 16.77 -5.63
N CYS A 297 -21.80 16.28 -5.10
CA CYS A 297 -21.25 16.78 -3.85
C CYS A 297 -20.66 18.18 -3.99
N ARG A 298 -20.83 19.01 -2.95
CA ARG A 298 -20.10 20.27 -2.83
C ARG A 298 -18.72 20.00 -2.25
N VAL A 299 -17.67 20.25 -3.04
CA VAL A 299 -16.29 20.03 -2.63
C VAL A 299 -15.53 21.35 -2.71
N VAL A 300 -14.93 21.76 -1.58
CA VAL A 300 -14.11 22.97 -1.45
C VAL A 300 -12.69 22.55 -1.08
N GLU A 301 -11.73 23.00 -1.86
CA GLU A 301 -10.30 22.74 -1.66
C GLU A 301 -9.64 23.97 -1.01
N GLY A 302 -8.97 23.78 0.13
CA GLY A 302 -8.12 24.80 0.77
C GLY A 302 -6.65 24.56 0.47
N ALA A 303 -5.75 25.18 1.23
CA ALA A 303 -4.31 25.02 1.05
C ALA A 303 -3.82 23.60 1.45
N SER A 304 -4.40 23.05 2.54
CA SER A 304 -3.99 21.75 3.10
C SER A 304 -5.19 20.90 3.56
N HIS A 305 -6.37 21.12 3.02
CA HIS A 305 -7.58 20.40 3.37
C HIS A 305 -8.55 20.33 2.21
N VAL A 306 -9.43 19.33 2.26
CA VAL A 306 -10.62 19.23 1.39
C VAL A 306 -11.84 19.12 2.27
N ARG A 307 -12.82 20.01 2.07
CA ARG A 307 -14.14 19.94 2.69
C ARG A 307 -15.15 19.41 1.70
N LEU A 308 -15.93 18.43 2.12
CA LEU A 308 -17.06 17.87 1.37
C LEU A 308 -18.35 18.09 2.15
N ALA A 309 -19.39 18.49 1.44
CA ALA A 309 -20.77 18.38 1.88
C ALA A 309 -21.53 17.56 0.84
N ALA A 310 -22.13 16.46 1.28
CA ALA A 310 -22.93 15.61 0.42
C ALA A 310 -24.21 16.29 -0.02
N ALA A 311 -24.71 15.88 -1.18
CA ALA A 311 -26.02 16.19 -1.73
C ALA A 311 -26.60 14.91 -2.32
N PRO A 312 -27.86 14.89 -2.81
CA PRO A 312 -28.40 13.72 -3.49
C PRO A 312 -27.47 13.26 -4.63
N LEU A 313 -26.97 12.04 -4.50
CA LEU A 313 -25.95 11.52 -5.41
C LEU A 313 -26.54 11.11 -6.76
N HIS A 314 -25.83 11.44 -7.82
CA HIS A 314 -26.09 10.99 -9.19
C HIS A 314 -25.01 10.01 -9.64
N ALA A 315 -25.41 9.04 -10.46
CA ALA A 315 -24.50 8.08 -11.06
C ALA A 315 -23.44 8.75 -11.95
N VAL A 316 -22.19 8.34 -11.82
CA VAL A 316 -21.05 8.87 -12.59
C VAL A 316 -20.19 7.72 -13.05
N ASP A 317 -19.85 7.70 -14.34
CA ASP A 317 -18.90 6.75 -14.90
C ASP A 317 -17.45 7.11 -14.51
N MET A 318 -16.62 6.08 -14.37
CA MET A 318 -15.21 6.23 -14.02
C MET A 318 -14.37 5.17 -14.71
N THR A 319 -13.18 5.58 -15.18
CA THR A 319 -12.14 4.68 -15.66
C THR A 319 -10.87 4.95 -14.87
N THR A 320 -10.25 3.90 -14.32
CA THR A 320 -8.94 4.02 -13.67
C THR A 320 -7.86 4.30 -14.71
N TRP A 321 -6.88 5.13 -14.35
CA TRP A 321 -5.76 5.48 -15.21
C TRP A 321 -4.54 5.89 -14.38
N PRO A 322 -3.29 5.73 -14.89
CA PRO A 322 -2.12 6.27 -14.22
C PRO A 322 -2.26 7.75 -13.91
N HIS A 323 -1.64 8.19 -12.82
CA HIS A 323 -1.73 9.59 -12.39
C HIS A 323 -1.35 10.57 -13.53
N PRO A 324 -2.12 11.69 -13.74
CA PRO A 324 -3.16 12.26 -12.87
C PRO A 324 -4.58 11.74 -13.13
N GLY A 325 -4.74 10.59 -13.77
CA GLY A 325 -6.03 9.94 -13.92
C GLY A 325 -6.61 9.43 -12.59
N PHE A 326 -7.70 8.69 -12.66
CA PHE A 326 -8.36 8.17 -11.47
C PHE A 326 -7.58 6.98 -10.89
N ALA A 327 -7.15 7.11 -9.63
CA ALA A 327 -6.34 6.11 -8.97
C ALA A 327 -7.08 4.77 -8.78
N THR A 328 -6.48 3.66 -9.23
CA THR A 328 -7.05 2.33 -9.04
C THR A 328 -7.25 1.97 -7.56
N ASP A 329 -6.44 2.54 -6.65
CA ASP A 329 -6.57 2.37 -5.19
C ASP A 329 -7.84 3.01 -4.60
N LEU A 330 -8.52 3.89 -5.34
CA LEU A 330 -9.81 4.48 -4.98
C LEU A 330 -10.99 3.90 -5.76
N GLN A 331 -10.76 2.98 -6.69
CA GLN A 331 -11.79 2.36 -7.52
C GLN A 331 -12.82 1.57 -6.66
N PRO A 332 -12.42 0.70 -5.70
CA PRO A 332 -13.40 -0.03 -4.88
C PRO A 332 -14.27 0.90 -4.02
N GLN A 333 -13.68 1.94 -3.43
CA GLN A 333 -14.39 2.93 -2.61
C GLN A 333 -15.40 3.73 -3.45
N PHE A 334 -15.00 4.11 -4.67
CA PHE A 334 -15.91 4.79 -5.60
C PHE A 334 -17.04 3.85 -6.05
N GLY A 335 -16.77 2.57 -6.28
CA GLY A 335 -17.77 1.56 -6.58
C GLY A 335 -18.81 1.41 -5.47
N ALA A 336 -18.36 1.36 -4.22
CA ALA A 336 -19.25 1.34 -3.06
C ALA A 336 -20.10 2.61 -2.96
N LEU A 337 -19.50 3.80 -3.17
CA LEU A 337 -20.21 5.07 -3.21
C LEU A 337 -21.32 5.06 -4.27
N MET A 338 -21.06 4.56 -5.48
CA MET A 338 -22.04 4.55 -6.57
C MET A 338 -23.23 3.61 -6.30
N THR A 339 -23.15 2.70 -5.33
CA THR A 339 -24.34 1.94 -4.88
C THR A 339 -25.41 2.84 -4.24
N GLN A 340 -25.03 4.03 -3.78
CA GLN A 340 -25.94 5.01 -3.17
C GLN A 340 -26.38 6.12 -4.14
N ALA A 341 -25.82 6.17 -5.35
CA ALA A 341 -26.14 7.19 -6.36
C ALA A 341 -27.35 6.80 -7.21
N ARG A 342 -28.17 7.79 -7.61
CA ARG A 342 -29.33 7.55 -8.49
C ARG A 342 -28.85 7.33 -9.93
N GLY A 343 -29.15 6.19 -10.50
CA GLY A 343 -28.90 5.84 -11.90
C GLY A 343 -27.92 4.65 -12.04
N VAL A 344 -27.29 4.56 -13.19
CA VAL A 344 -26.35 3.49 -13.53
C VAL A 344 -24.96 4.11 -13.71
N SER A 345 -23.96 3.55 -13.02
CA SER A 345 -22.54 3.90 -13.17
C SER A 345 -21.77 2.76 -13.80
N ILE A 346 -20.92 3.06 -14.78
CA ILE A 346 -19.95 2.14 -15.36
C ILE A 346 -18.58 2.45 -14.79
N ILE A 347 -18.00 1.48 -14.06
CA ILE A 347 -16.69 1.60 -13.43
C ILE A 347 -15.74 0.66 -14.17
N SER A 348 -14.82 1.23 -14.96
CA SER A 348 -13.87 0.49 -15.78
C SER A 348 -12.48 0.46 -15.12
N GLU A 349 -11.93 -0.74 -14.93
CA GLU A 349 -10.59 -0.94 -14.37
C GLU A 349 -9.58 -1.21 -15.49
N ALA A 350 -8.78 -0.19 -15.82
CA ALA A 350 -7.82 -0.29 -16.92
C ALA A 350 -6.47 -0.89 -16.51
N LEU A 351 -6.13 -0.89 -15.21
CA LEU A 351 -4.81 -1.25 -14.73
C LEU A 351 -4.71 -2.71 -14.25
N TYR A 352 -5.65 -3.16 -13.41
CA TYR A 352 -5.60 -4.48 -12.78
C TYR A 352 -6.85 -5.31 -13.03
N GLU A 353 -6.70 -6.49 -13.63
CA GLU A 353 -7.80 -7.33 -14.09
C GLU A 353 -8.63 -7.96 -12.96
N ASN A 354 -8.07 -8.13 -11.75
CA ASN A 354 -8.75 -8.78 -10.62
C ASN A 354 -9.13 -7.80 -9.49
N ARG A 355 -9.47 -6.53 -9.87
CA ARG A 355 -9.71 -5.47 -8.88
C ARG A 355 -11.14 -5.40 -8.34
N PHE A 356 -12.05 -6.26 -8.76
CA PHE A 356 -13.46 -6.28 -8.35
C PHE A 356 -13.77 -7.31 -7.24
N ARG A 357 -12.79 -7.70 -6.43
CA ARG A 357 -12.95 -8.70 -5.35
C ARG A 357 -13.93 -8.28 -4.24
N HIS A 358 -14.19 -7.00 -4.08
CA HIS A 358 -15.20 -6.46 -3.17
C HIS A 358 -16.65 -6.65 -3.67
N VAL A 359 -16.86 -6.86 -4.97
CA VAL A 359 -18.21 -6.91 -5.56
C VAL A 359 -19.05 -8.08 -5.07
N PRO A 360 -18.53 -9.32 -4.93
CA PRO A 360 -19.31 -10.42 -4.34
C PRO A 360 -19.85 -10.10 -2.95
N GLU A 361 -19.04 -9.45 -2.10
CA GLU A 361 -19.44 -9.08 -0.75
C GLU A 361 -20.45 -7.91 -0.75
N LEU A 362 -20.27 -6.91 -1.61
CA LEU A 362 -21.29 -5.87 -1.80
C LEU A 362 -22.63 -6.44 -2.28
N ARG A 363 -22.62 -7.46 -3.16
CA ARG A 363 -23.83 -8.16 -3.58
C ARG A 363 -24.51 -8.90 -2.43
N ARG A 364 -23.74 -9.48 -1.50
CA ARG A 364 -24.28 -10.11 -0.28
C ARG A 364 -24.97 -9.08 0.61
N MET A 365 -24.48 -7.84 0.63
CA MET A 365 -25.13 -6.71 1.31
C MET A 365 -26.36 -6.18 0.57
N GLY A 366 -26.67 -6.69 -0.65
CA GLY A 366 -27.81 -6.31 -1.45
C GLY A 366 -27.50 -5.34 -2.61
N ALA A 367 -26.23 -5.00 -2.87
CA ALA A 367 -25.88 -4.15 -3.98
C ALA A 367 -26.19 -4.77 -5.34
N ARG A 368 -26.71 -3.96 -6.27
CA ARG A 368 -27.02 -4.38 -7.64
C ARG A 368 -25.86 -4.00 -8.56
N ILE A 369 -24.88 -4.91 -8.66
CA ILE A 369 -23.67 -4.72 -9.47
C ILE A 369 -23.52 -5.90 -10.41
N ALA A 370 -23.30 -5.67 -11.70
CA ALA A 370 -22.88 -6.66 -12.68
C ALA A 370 -21.41 -6.44 -13.03
N ILE A 371 -20.66 -7.53 -13.31
CA ILE A 371 -19.28 -7.44 -13.81
C ILE A 371 -19.30 -7.94 -15.25
N GLU A 372 -18.79 -7.13 -16.17
CA GLU A 372 -18.65 -7.44 -17.58
C GLU A 372 -17.19 -7.14 -18.00
N GLY A 373 -16.40 -8.18 -18.19
CA GLY A 373 -14.99 -8.07 -18.48
C GLY A 373 -14.22 -7.28 -17.40
N ARG A 374 -13.73 -6.11 -17.76
CA ARG A 374 -12.99 -5.20 -16.85
C ARG A 374 -13.85 -4.02 -16.37
N SER A 375 -15.16 -4.15 -16.38
CA SER A 375 -16.08 -3.12 -15.93
C SER A 375 -17.11 -3.67 -14.96
N ALA A 376 -17.45 -2.86 -13.95
CA ALA A 376 -18.57 -3.07 -13.06
C ALA A 376 -19.71 -2.09 -13.39
N ILE A 377 -20.89 -2.62 -13.62
CA ILE A 377 -22.11 -1.85 -13.85
C ILE A 377 -22.87 -1.79 -12.53
N VAL A 378 -22.91 -0.61 -11.92
CA VAL A 378 -23.51 -0.37 -10.60
C VAL A 378 -24.85 0.33 -10.77
N ASN A 379 -25.92 -0.32 -10.31
CA ASN A 379 -27.27 0.26 -10.29
C ASN A 379 -27.63 0.77 -8.90
N GLY A 380 -27.82 2.06 -8.75
CA GLY A 380 -28.18 2.69 -7.47
C GLY A 380 -29.42 3.58 -7.57
N PRO A 381 -29.95 4.10 -6.45
CA PRO A 381 -29.54 3.73 -5.10
C PRO A 381 -29.99 2.32 -4.70
N THR A 382 -29.23 1.69 -3.82
CA THR A 382 -29.56 0.36 -3.28
C THR A 382 -29.67 0.44 -1.76
N ALA A 383 -30.75 -0.11 -1.20
CA ALA A 383 -30.86 -0.31 0.24
C ALA A 383 -29.94 -1.46 0.65
N LEU A 384 -28.77 -1.12 1.17
CA LEU A 384 -27.81 -2.09 1.68
C LEU A 384 -28.26 -2.60 3.05
N ARG A 385 -27.91 -3.86 3.36
CA ARG A 385 -28.24 -4.52 4.64
C ARG A 385 -26.97 -5.02 5.31
N GLY A 386 -26.88 -4.83 6.61
CA GLY A 386 -25.85 -5.39 7.44
C GLY A 386 -25.84 -6.92 7.35
N THR A 387 -24.66 -7.52 7.18
CA THR A 387 -24.46 -8.97 7.11
C THR A 387 -23.00 -9.32 7.37
N ALA A 388 -22.70 -10.61 7.54
CA ALA A 388 -21.32 -11.07 7.61
C ALA A 388 -20.65 -11.05 6.22
N VAL A 389 -19.48 -10.39 6.13
CA VAL A 389 -18.66 -10.26 4.92
C VAL A 389 -17.19 -10.57 5.20
N SER A 390 -16.46 -10.94 4.17
CA SER A 390 -15.02 -11.17 4.24
C SER A 390 -14.24 -10.06 3.55
N VAL A 391 -13.17 -9.58 4.19
CA VAL A 391 -12.27 -8.57 3.64
C VAL A 391 -11.16 -9.27 2.83
N PRO A 392 -11.16 -9.18 1.50
CA PRO A 392 -10.20 -9.93 0.68
C PRO A 392 -8.85 -9.22 0.49
N ASP A 393 -8.81 -7.90 0.65
CA ASP A 393 -7.64 -7.03 0.54
C ASP A 393 -7.92 -5.64 1.13
N ILE A 394 -6.88 -4.79 1.22
CA ILE A 394 -6.93 -3.46 1.85
C ILE A 394 -8.03 -2.57 1.24
N ARG A 395 -8.08 -2.44 -0.08
CA ARG A 395 -8.97 -1.48 -0.76
C ARG A 395 -10.39 -2.01 -0.88
N SER A 396 -10.54 -3.31 -1.08
CA SER A 396 -11.83 -3.99 -0.97
C SER A 396 -12.41 -3.83 0.43
N GLY A 397 -11.60 -3.97 1.48
CA GLY A 397 -12.02 -3.71 2.85
C GLY A 397 -12.53 -2.30 3.05
N ALA A 398 -11.84 -1.28 2.53
CA ALA A 398 -12.29 0.11 2.60
C ALA A 398 -13.64 0.33 1.89
N ALA A 399 -13.87 -0.32 0.76
CA ALA A 399 -15.17 -0.28 0.06
C ALA A 399 -16.30 -0.90 0.92
N LEU A 400 -16.00 -2.04 1.58
CA LEU A 400 -16.96 -2.69 2.48
C LEU A 400 -17.25 -1.86 3.72
N VAL A 401 -16.26 -1.12 4.27
CA VAL A 401 -16.49 -0.15 5.35
C VAL A 401 -17.49 0.92 4.91
N ILE A 402 -17.31 1.51 3.71
CA ILE A 402 -18.24 2.51 3.18
C ILE A 402 -19.64 1.94 3.05
N ALA A 403 -19.77 0.74 2.50
CA ALA A 403 -21.05 0.07 2.35
C ALA A 403 -21.73 -0.24 3.70
N ALA A 404 -20.93 -0.68 4.69
CA ALA A 404 -21.42 -0.98 6.03
C ALA A 404 -21.94 0.25 6.77
N LEU A 405 -21.31 1.42 6.58
CA LEU A 405 -21.79 2.69 7.13
C LEU A 405 -23.15 3.11 6.57
N CYS A 406 -23.48 2.68 5.36
CA CYS A 406 -24.76 2.97 4.69
C CYS A 406 -25.82 1.87 4.87
N ALA A 407 -25.44 0.71 5.44
CA ALA A 407 -26.31 -0.45 5.53
C ALA A 407 -27.32 -0.33 6.67
N ASP A 408 -28.52 -0.88 6.49
CA ASP A 408 -29.46 -1.09 7.60
C ASP A 408 -28.99 -2.27 8.45
N GLY A 409 -28.82 -2.06 9.77
CA GLY A 409 -28.32 -3.04 10.73
C GLY A 409 -26.80 -3.05 10.86
N THR A 410 -26.25 -4.18 11.33
CA THR A 410 -24.82 -4.33 11.63
C THR A 410 -24.15 -5.25 10.62
N THR A 411 -22.99 -4.81 10.09
CA THR A 411 -22.10 -5.60 9.24
C THR A 411 -20.94 -6.14 10.08
N GLU A 412 -20.69 -7.44 10.01
CA GLU A 412 -19.53 -8.10 10.61
C GLU A 412 -18.49 -8.42 9.51
N MET A 413 -17.32 -7.80 9.61
CA MET A 413 -16.26 -7.90 8.60
C MET A 413 -15.14 -8.80 9.11
N ALA A 414 -15.05 -10.03 8.63
CA ALA A 414 -13.95 -10.95 8.93
C ALA A 414 -12.70 -10.59 8.10
N GLY A 415 -11.51 -10.75 8.68
CA GLY A 415 -10.25 -10.39 8.01
C GLY A 415 -9.94 -8.89 8.09
N ALA A 416 -10.40 -8.21 9.12
CA ALA A 416 -10.18 -6.78 9.33
C ALA A 416 -8.69 -6.40 9.40
N PHE A 417 -7.79 -7.34 9.70
CA PHE A 417 -6.34 -7.15 9.67
C PHE A 417 -5.80 -6.64 8.32
N HIS A 418 -6.51 -6.89 7.21
CA HIS A 418 -6.15 -6.31 5.92
C HIS A 418 -6.24 -4.78 5.94
N LEU A 419 -7.17 -4.21 6.71
CA LEU A 419 -7.29 -2.76 6.84
C LEU A 419 -6.10 -2.16 7.61
N ASP A 420 -5.57 -2.87 8.62
CA ASP A 420 -4.44 -2.43 9.44
C ASP A 420 -3.14 -2.28 8.64
N ARG A 421 -3.06 -2.95 7.49
CA ARG A 421 -1.95 -2.83 6.56
C ARG A 421 -1.90 -1.48 5.83
N GLY A 422 -3.00 -0.73 5.81
CA GLY A 422 -3.09 0.49 5.01
C GLY A 422 -3.81 1.68 5.62
N TYR A 423 -4.50 1.50 6.76
CA TYR A 423 -5.26 2.56 7.42
C TYR A 423 -4.85 2.66 8.89
N GLU A 424 -4.27 3.79 9.26
CA GLU A 424 -3.90 4.06 10.65
C GLU A 424 -5.13 4.46 11.46
N LYS A 425 -5.39 3.74 12.56
CA LYS A 425 -6.47 4.04 13.52
C LYS A 425 -7.85 4.24 12.86
N LEU A 426 -8.19 3.38 11.88
CA LEU A 426 -9.41 3.51 11.09
C LEU A 426 -10.66 3.66 11.97
N GLU A 427 -10.80 2.82 13.02
CA GLU A 427 -11.96 2.83 13.90
C GLU A 427 -12.04 4.12 14.72
N GLU A 428 -10.91 4.61 15.24
CA GLU A 428 -10.86 5.85 16.00
C GLU A 428 -11.28 7.05 15.15
N LYS A 429 -10.75 7.13 13.92
CA LYS A 429 -11.07 8.17 12.95
C LYS A 429 -12.54 8.13 12.50
N LEU A 430 -13.08 6.93 12.25
CA LEU A 430 -14.50 6.79 11.91
C LEU A 430 -15.41 7.18 13.08
N ARG A 431 -15.07 6.77 14.31
CA ARG A 431 -15.82 7.18 15.50
C ARG A 431 -15.81 8.69 15.73
N SER A 432 -14.67 9.35 15.47
CA SER A 432 -14.57 10.82 15.57
C SER A 432 -15.47 11.55 14.56
N LEU A 433 -15.86 10.88 13.48
CA LEU A 433 -16.81 11.37 12.50
C LEU A 433 -18.26 10.97 12.79
N GLY A 434 -18.54 10.27 13.92
CA GLY A 434 -19.86 9.86 14.36
C GLY A 434 -20.27 8.44 13.95
N ALA A 435 -19.35 7.63 13.40
CA ALA A 435 -19.65 6.24 13.06
C ALA A 435 -19.69 5.33 14.29
N THR A 436 -20.53 4.29 14.26
CA THR A 436 -20.57 3.22 15.25
C THR A 436 -19.75 2.04 14.75
N VAL A 437 -18.51 1.95 15.25
CA VAL A 437 -17.51 0.94 14.83
C VAL A 437 -16.90 0.29 16.07
N GLU A 438 -16.85 -1.03 16.09
CA GLU A 438 -16.25 -1.84 17.15
C GLU A 438 -15.34 -2.91 16.55
N ARG A 439 -14.15 -3.09 17.12
CA ARG A 439 -13.29 -4.24 16.81
C ARG A 439 -13.47 -5.32 17.89
N VAL A 440 -13.84 -6.51 17.46
CA VAL A 440 -14.03 -7.67 18.31
C VAL A 440 -12.89 -8.65 18.07
N ARG A 441 -12.04 -8.81 19.08
CA ARG A 441 -11.01 -9.84 19.09
C ARG A 441 -11.47 -10.96 20.00
N SER A 442 -11.76 -12.14 19.44
CA SER A 442 -12.11 -13.33 20.22
C SER A 442 -10.84 -14.16 20.44
N ALA A 443 -10.43 -14.30 21.70
CA ALA A 443 -9.53 -15.36 22.09
C ALA A 443 -10.35 -16.66 22.09
N THR A 444 -9.96 -17.67 21.32
CA THR A 444 -10.54 -19.02 21.42
C THR A 444 -10.23 -19.55 22.82
N PRO A 445 -11.21 -20.01 23.60
CA PRO A 445 -10.95 -20.55 24.93
C PRO A 445 -10.02 -21.77 24.84
N GLY A 446 -8.84 -21.69 25.44
CA GLY A 446 -7.97 -22.85 25.65
C GLY A 446 -6.52 -22.78 25.18
N GLN A 447 -6.01 -21.63 24.72
CA GLN A 447 -4.57 -21.51 24.41
C GLN A 447 -4.03 -20.18 24.93
N GLU A 448 -2.99 -20.27 25.76
CA GLU A 448 -2.24 -19.11 26.25
C GLU A 448 -1.67 -18.32 25.08
N THR A 449 -2.03 -17.05 25.00
CA THR A 449 -1.44 -16.09 24.07
C THR A 449 0.05 -15.95 24.39
N ARG A 450 0.93 -16.42 23.53
CA ARG A 450 2.28 -15.89 23.51
C ARG A 450 2.18 -14.47 23.00
N ASP A 451 2.35 -13.57 23.93
CA ASP A 451 2.42 -12.13 23.69
C ASP A 451 3.57 -11.83 22.73
N LEU A 452 3.24 -11.50 21.49
CA LEU A 452 4.20 -11.02 20.48
C LEU A 452 4.57 -9.55 20.71
N SER A 453 4.01 -8.90 21.76
CA SER A 453 4.39 -7.54 22.14
C SER A 453 5.87 -7.45 22.56
N GLY A 454 6.50 -8.57 22.93
CA GLY A 454 7.93 -8.65 23.24
C GLY A 454 8.87 -8.60 22.02
N VAL A 455 8.35 -8.61 20.78
CA VAL A 455 9.16 -8.47 19.56
C VAL A 455 9.06 -7.04 18.98
N ILE A 456 8.16 -6.24 19.53
CA ILE A 456 7.96 -4.81 19.16
C ILE A 456 8.39 -3.89 20.32
N GLY A 457 8.91 -4.43 21.38
CA GLY A 457 9.39 -3.70 22.54
C GLY A 457 10.91 -3.56 22.55
N ASP A 458 11.32 -2.32 22.61
CA ASP A 458 12.62 -1.67 22.76
C ASP A 458 13.43 -1.47 21.49
#